data_6daf7e670c3ae732ef23502a30ac7ea7
#
_entry.id   6daf7e670c3ae732ef23502a30ac7ea7
#
_cell.length_a   1.000
_cell.length_b   1.000
_cell.length_c   1.000
_cell.angle_alpha   90.00
_cell.angle_beta   90.00
_cell.angle_gamma   90.00
#
_symmetry.space_group_name_H-M   'P 1'
#
loop_
_entity.id
_entity.type
_entity.pdbx_description
1 polymer ?
#
loop_
_entity_poly.entity_id
_entity_poly.type
_entity_poly.pdbx_seq_one_letter_code
_entity_poly.pdbx_strand_id
1 'polypeptide(L)'
;MSAYSLGGHDTPKRLGQTQDGFASRLRSFVVPTGFDWHLLIGDDTALPAIARRLEELPAGARAVAVLEVADRTAQISFDTRADVHEIWRFRAEADAADGDVLLNAVRDLPLPPSGDGYVWAAGEALSMRAVRQHLTGDRGVDKSRIRAAAYWKRGAAAVHETLED
;
A
#
# COMPACT_ATOMS: atom_id res chain seq x y z
N MET A 1 16.35 -38.07 71.02
CA MET A 1 15.17 -38.39 70.17
C MET A 1 14.93 -37.21 69.26
N SER A 2 15.42 -37.32 68.12
CA SER A 2 14.94 -37.14 66.79
C SER A 2 13.85 -36.09 66.61
N ALA A 3 14.16 -35.05 65.91
CA ALA A 3 13.19 -34.38 64.98
C ALA A 3 13.93 -33.77 63.81
N TYR A 4 13.64 -34.30 62.68
CA TYR A 4 14.10 -33.86 61.36
C TYR A 4 13.37 -32.61 60.93
N SER A 5 14.09 -31.61 60.43
CA SER A 5 13.51 -30.50 59.67
C SER A 5 13.95 -30.67 58.23
N LEU A 6 12.97 -30.89 57.40
CA LEU A 6 13.06 -30.90 55.95
C LEU A 6 12.26 -29.74 55.41
N GLY A 7 12.80 -29.05 54.47
CA GLY A 7 12.07 -28.64 53.34
C GLY A 7 12.40 -27.26 52.83
N GLY A 8 13.52 -27.16 52.10
CA GLY A 8 13.69 -26.04 51.15
C GLY A 8 12.75 -26.23 50.00
N HIS A 9 11.83 -25.32 49.83
CA HIS A 9 11.00 -25.22 48.61
C HIS A 9 11.75 -24.37 47.61
N ASP A 10 12.36 -25.06 46.68
CA ASP A 10 12.93 -24.44 45.48
C ASP A 10 11.77 -24.02 44.56
N THR A 11 11.58 -22.73 44.46
CA THR A 11 10.64 -22.16 43.54
C THR A 11 11.33 -22.00 42.17
N PRO A 12 10.84 -22.60 41.09
CA PRO A 12 11.44 -22.41 39.78
C PRO A 12 11.25 -20.97 39.34
N LYS A 13 12.36 -20.28 39.07
CA LYS A 13 12.40 -19.00 38.39
C LYS A 13 11.66 -19.12 37.06
N ARG A 14 10.55 -18.42 36.94
CA ARG A 14 9.91 -18.17 35.63
C ARG A 14 10.90 -17.39 34.78
N LEU A 15 11.40 -18.03 33.73
CA LEU A 15 12.06 -17.39 32.62
C LEU A 15 11.01 -16.48 31.96
N GLY A 16 11.22 -15.18 32.12
CA GLY A 16 10.47 -14.17 31.41
C GLY A 16 10.67 -14.35 29.91
N GLN A 17 9.63 -14.77 29.24
CA GLN A 17 9.59 -14.80 27.79
C GLN A 17 9.52 -13.35 27.31
N THR A 18 10.61 -12.86 26.77
CA THR A 18 10.67 -11.68 25.95
C THR A 18 10.04 -12.03 24.60
N GLN A 19 8.72 -11.95 24.51
CA GLN A 19 7.99 -12.05 23.24
C GLN A 19 7.72 -10.68 22.59
N ASP A 20 8.23 -9.61 23.16
CA ASP A 20 7.97 -8.25 22.68
C ASP A 20 8.84 -7.82 21.48
N GLY A 21 9.79 -8.64 21.06
CA GLY A 21 10.71 -8.29 19.97
C GLY A 21 10.24 -8.60 18.55
N PHE A 22 9.24 -9.48 18.38
CA PHE A 22 8.82 -9.94 17.05
C PHE A 22 7.58 -9.21 16.53
N ALA A 23 6.71 -8.74 17.41
CA ALA A 23 5.49 -8.00 17.04
C ALA A 23 5.77 -6.58 16.55
N SER A 24 6.95 -6.02 16.83
CA SER A 24 7.32 -4.65 16.44
C SER A 24 7.73 -4.51 14.97
N ARG A 25 7.93 -5.59 14.22
CA ARG A 25 8.38 -5.56 12.81
C ARG A 25 7.26 -5.72 11.79
N LEU A 26 6.08 -6.07 12.23
CA LEU A 26 4.87 -6.05 11.42
C LEU A 26 4.06 -4.79 11.74
N ARG A 27 4.64 -3.63 11.57
CA ARG A 27 3.84 -2.43 11.39
C ARG A 27 3.16 -2.58 10.05
N SER A 28 2.06 -3.29 10.06
CA SER A 28 1.06 -3.20 9.02
C SER A 28 0.81 -1.72 8.81
N PHE A 29 1.11 -1.25 7.63
CA PHE A 29 0.84 0.13 7.29
C PHE A 29 -0.68 0.26 7.27
N VAL A 30 -1.24 0.70 8.38
CA VAL A 30 -2.68 0.93 8.51
C VAL A 30 -3.07 1.98 7.49
N VAL A 31 -4.06 1.68 6.67
CA VAL A 31 -4.66 2.68 5.79
C VAL A 31 -5.18 3.81 6.66
N PRO A 32 -4.75 5.06 6.45
CA PRO A 32 -5.27 6.16 7.24
C PRO A 32 -6.78 6.25 7.08
N THR A 33 -7.51 6.19 8.17
CA THR A 33 -8.96 6.41 8.21
C THR A 33 -9.26 7.88 8.46
N GLY A 34 -10.40 8.37 7.99
CA GLY A 34 -10.80 9.78 8.17
C GLY A 34 -10.62 10.63 6.93
N PHE A 35 -10.32 10.00 5.79
CA PHE A 35 -10.35 10.64 4.48
C PHE A 35 -11.70 10.39 3.79
N ASP A 36 -12.18 11.37 3.03
CA ASP A 36 -13.46 11.28 2.32
C ASP A 36 -13.37 10.37 1.09
N TRP A 37 -12.16 10.23 0.54
CA TRP A 37 -11.88 9.34 -0.59
C TRP A 37 -10.44 8.85 -0.60
N HIS A 38 -10.22 7.71 -1.24
CA HIS A 38 -8.91 7.07 -1.40
C HIS A 38 -8.58 6.87 -2.88
N LEU A 39 -7.32 7.10 -3.24
CA LEU A 39 -6.80 6.77 -4.57
C LEU A 39 -5.62 5.81 -4.42
N LEU A 40 -5.77 4.61 -4.96
CA LEU A 40 -4.77 3.56 -4.93
C LEU A 40 -4.24 3.36 -6.33
N ILE A 41 -2.93 3.46 -6.51
CA ILE A 41 -2.29 3.41 -7.83
C ILE A 41 -1.18 2.37 -7.79
N GLY A 42 -1.12 1.49 -8.79
CA GLY A 42 -0.02 0.56 -8.85
C GLY A 42 0.03 -0.34 -10.07
N ASP A 43 1.20 -0.95 -10.25
CA ASP A 43 1.43 -2.02 -11.21
C ASP A 43 1.24 -3.42 -10.59
N ASP A 44 1.55 -4.49 -11.34
CA ASP A 44 1.45 -5.89 -10.89
C ASP A 44 2.08 -6.12 -9.52
N THR A 45 3.22 -5.47 -9.25
CA THR A 45 3.99 -5.67 -8.01
C THR A 45 3.28 -5.11 -6.79
N ALA A 46 2.40 -4.13 -7.01
CA ALA A 46 1.64 -3.45 -5.97
C ALA A 46 0.28 -4.11 -5.68
N LEU A 47 -0.22 -5.00 -6.55
CA LEU A 47 -1.55 -5.63 -6.41
C LEU A 47 -1.82 -6.24 -5.03
N PRO A 48 -0.90 -7.03 -4.42
CA PRO A 48 -1.15 -7.59 -3.09
C PRO A 48 -1.31 -6.52 -2.01
N ALA A 49 -0.55 -5.43 -2.13
CA ALA A 49 -0.62 -4.33 -1.19
C ALA A 49 -1.89 -3.48 -1.36
N ILE A 50 -2.36 -3.32 -2.60
CA ILE A 50 -3.63 -2.65 -2.91
C ILE A 50 -4.80 -3.50 -2.41
N ALA A 51 -4.81 -4.80 -2.69
CA ALA A 51 -5.83 -5.73 -2.22
C ALA A 51 -6.02 -5.63 -0.70
N ARG A 52 -4.91 -5.70 0.04
CA ARG A 52 -4.94 -5.57 1.50
C ARG A 52 -5.50 -4.22 1.97
N ARG A 53 -5.15 -3.12 1.30
CA ARG A 53 -5.67 -1.79 1.65
C ARG A 53 -7.15 -1.67 1.40
N LEU A 54 -7.64 -2.23 0.31
CA LEU A 54 -9.06 -2.25 0.00
C LEU A 54 -9.86 -3.09 1.01
N GLU A 55 -9.30 -4.22 1.45
CA GLU A 55 -9.89 -5.06 2.50
C GLU A 55 -10.00 -4.32 3.85
N GLU A 56 -8.99 -3.50 4.18
CA GLU A 56 -8.93 -2.74 5.43
C GLU A 56 -9.83 -1.49 5.43
N LEU A 57 -10.31 -1.03 4.27
CA LEU A 57 -11.19 0.14 4.19
C LEU A 57 -12.56 -0.14 4.84
N PRO A 58 -13.13 0.85 5.54
CA PRO A 58 -14.49 0.73 6.08
C PRO A 58 -15.53 0.47 5.00
N ALA A 59 -16.64 -0.16 5.38
CA ALA A 59 -17.78 -0.35 4.49
C ALA A 59 -18.29 1.00 3.96
N GLY A 60 -18.46 1.10 2.63
CA GLY A 60 -18.91 2.31 1.94
C GLY A 60 -17.86 3.42 1.80
N ALA A 61 -16.60 3.19 2.21
CA ALA A 61 -15.52 4.11 1.92
C ALA A 61 -15.34 4.24 0.40
N ARG A 62 -15.19 5.46 -0.09
CA ARG A 62 -14.99 5.72 -1.52
C ARG A 62 -13.54 5.48 -1.90
N ALA A 63 -13.31 4.65 -2.89
CA ALA A 63 -11.98 4.39 -3.40
C ALA A 63 -11.95 4.33 -4.93
N VAL A 64 -10.85 4.78 -5.51
CA VAL A 64 -10.50 4.55 -6.91
C VAL A 64 -9.21 3.76 -6.94
N ALA A 65 -9.17 2.69 -7.70
CA ALA A 65 -7.97 1.88 -7.92
C ALA A 65 -7.54 1.98 -9.39
N VAL A 66 -6.38 2.56 -9.65
CA VAL A 66 -5.77 2.63 -10.99
C VAL A 66 -4.67 1.59 -11.06
N LEU A 67 -4.86 0.60 -11.91
CA LEU A 67 -4.10 -0.64 -11.90
C LEU A 67 -3.53 -0.94 -13.28
N GLU A 68 -2.22 -1.11 -13.36
CA GLU A 68 -1.54 -1.54 -14.58
C GLU A 68 -1.03 -2.97 -14.42
N VAL A 69 -1.43 -3.83 -15.32
CA VAL A 69 -1.02 -5.24 -15.36
C VAL A 69 -0.55 -5.65 -16.76
N ALA A 70 0.08 -6.81 -16.87
CA ALA A 70 0.61 -7.27 -18.16
C ALA A 70 -0.49 -7.37 -19.21
N ASP A 71 -1.57 -8.06 -18.89
CA ASP A 71 -2.72 -8.29 -19.76
C ASP A 71 -3.98 -8.59 -18.94
N ARG A 72 -5.09 -8.88 -19.62
CA ARG A 72 -6.39 -9.14 -18.98
C ARG A 72 -6.40 -10.38 -18.08
N THR A 73 -5.50 -11.34 -18.30
CA THR A 73 -5.43 -12.58 -17.49
C THR A 73 -4.83 -12.33 -16.10
N ALA A 74 -4.11 -11.23 -15.93
CA ALA A 74 -3.54 -10.81 -14.65
C ALA A 74 -4.51 -9.97 -13.78
N GLN A 75 -5.71 -9.70 -14.27
CA GLN A 75 -6.74 -9.00 -13.52
C GLN A 75 -7.27 -9.89 -12.39
N ILE A 76 -7.43 -9.31 -11.21
CA ILE A 76 -7.93 -10.00 -10.00
C ILE A 76 -9.19 -9.30 -9.47
N SER A 77 -9.94 -10.01 -8.63
CA SER A 77 -11.03 -9.42 -7.85
C SER A 77 -10.55 -9.07 -6.45
N PHE A 78 -11.06 -7.98 -5.91
CA PHE A 78 -10.74 -7.57 -4.55
C PHE A 78 -11.86 -7.95 -3.57
N ASP A 79 -11.46 -8.52 -2.43
CA ASP A 79 -12.39 -8.72 -1.30
C ASP A 79 -12.42 -7.42 -0.48
N THR A 80 -13.49 -6.65 -0.64
CA THR A 80 -13.63 -5.36 0.02
C THR A 80 -15.10 -5.00 0.28
N ARG A 81 -15.33 -4.20 1.30
CA ARG A 81 -16.64 -3.60 1.60
C ARG A 81 -16.70 -2.12 1.21
N ALA A 82 -15.61 -1.59 0.70
CA ALA A 82 -15.55 -0.22 0.17
C ALA A 82 -16.28 -0.12 -1.18
N ASP A 83 -16.71 1.08 -1.52
CA ASP A 83 -17.21 1.43 -2.84
C ASP A 83 -16.02 1.77 -3.74
N VAL A 84 -15.60 0.81 -4.57
CA VAL A 84 -14.37 0.89 -5.36
C VAL A 84 -14.68 1.04 -6.83
N HIS A 85 -14.14 2.09 -7.45
CA HIS A 85 -14.07 2.23 -8.88
C HIS A 85 -12.71 1.76 -9.39
N GLU A 86 -12.68 0.64 -10.12
CA GLU A 86 -11.46 0.03 -10.65
C GLU A 86 -11.19 0.50 -12.08
N ILE A 87 -9.97 0.96 -12.34
CA ILE A 87 -9.49 1.37 -13.66
C ILE A 87 -8.30 0.50 -14.02
N TRP A 88 -8.55 -0.51 -14.83
CA TRP A 88 -7.53 -1.41 -15.30
C TRP A 88 -6.89 -0.91 -16.59
N ARG A 89 -5.56 -1.06 -16.67
CA ARG A 89 -4.76 -0.80 -17.85
C ARG A 89 -3.89 -2.01 -18.15
N PHE A 90 -3.76 -2.35 -19.40
CA PHE A 90 -3.10 -3.56 -19.86
C PHE A 90 -1.91 -3.17 -20.75
N ARG A 91 -0.70 -3.51 -20.31
CA ARG A 91 0.52 -3.19 -21.08
C ARG A 91 0.52 -3.82 -22.48
N ALA A 92 -0.06 -5.01 -22.61
CA ALA A 92 -0.18 -5.70 -23.88
C ALA A 92 -1.09 -4.98 -24.90
N GLU A 93 -1.95 -4.07 -24.45
CA GLU A 93 -2.87 -3.29 -25.28
C GLU A 93 -2.38 -1.86 -25.55
N ALA A 94 -1.30 -1.44 -24.89
CA ALA A 94 -0.72 -0.12 -25.04
C ALA A 94 0.28 -0.07 -26.19
N ASP A 95 0.23 1.00 -26.97
CA ASP A 95 1.25 1.24 -27.99
C ASP A 95 2.54 1.76 -27.35
N ALA A 96 3.69 1.46 -27.98
CA ALA A 96 4.97 1.97 -27.51
C ALA A 96 5.03 3.52 -27.45
N ALA A 97 4.18 4.19 -28.22
CA ALA A 97 4.05 5.64 -28.23
C ALA A 97 3.26 6.19 -27.04
N ASP A 98 2.51 5.35 -26.33
CA ASP A 98 1.66 5.79 -25.21
C ASP A 98 2.46 6.19 -23.96
N GLY A 99 3.76 5.86 -23.93
CA GLY A 99 4.66 6.19 -22.83
C GLY A 99 4.28 5.46 -21.53
N ASP A 100 4.15 6.21 -20.45
CA ASP A 100 3.75 5.66 -19.14
C ASP A 100 2.23 5.51 -19.05
N VAL A 101 1.75 4.29 -19.27
CA VAL A 101 0.33 3.94 -19.31
C VAL A 101 -0.36 4.26 -17.98
N LEU A 102 0.31 4.00 -16.87
CA LEU A 102 -0.22 4.25 -15.54
C LEU A 102 -0.35 5.77 -15.27
N LEU A 103 0.68 6.54 -15.62
CA LEU A 103 0.64 8.00 -15.51
C LEU A 103 -0.48 8.60 -16.36
N ASN A 104 -0.67 8.13 -17.58
CA ASN A 104 -1.73 8.62 -18.45
C ASN A 104 -3.11 8.33 -17.86
N ALA A 105 -3.31 7.14 -17.32
CA ALA A 105 -4.57 6.81 -16.64
C ALA A 105 -4.84 7.73 -15.44
N VAL A 106 -3.80 8.10 -14.68
CA VAL A 106 -3.92 9.04 -13.56
C VAL A 106 -4.19 10.48 -14.03
N ARG A 107 -3.61 10.89 -15.15
CA ARG A 107 -3.87 12.21 -15.76
C ARG A 107 -5.31 12.39 -16.18
N ASP A 108 -5.90 11.35 -16.76
CA ASP A 108 -7.27 11.35 -17.26
C ASP A 108 -8.31 11.20 -16.14
N LEU A 109 -7.88 10.84 -14.93
CA LEU A 109 -8.77 10.60 -13.81
C LEU A 109 -9.38 11.92 -13.29
N PRO A 110 -10.70 12.04 -13.24
CA PRO A 110 -11.35 13.12 -12.52
C PRO A 110 -11.22 12.86 -11.02
N LEU A 111 -10.46 13.71 -10.31
CA LEU A 111 -10.44 13.68 -8.85
C LEU A 111 -11.73 14.29 -8.29
N PRO A 112 -12.22 13.82 -7.14
CA PRO A 112 -13.35 14.45 -6.47
C PRO A 112 -13.10 15.95 -6.27
N PRO A 113 -14.10 16.81 -6.57
CA PRO A 113 -13.92 18.27 -6.50
C PRO A 113 -13.85 18.81 -5.07
N SER A 114 -14.19 17.96 -4.09
CA SER A 114 -14.21 18.34 -2.67
C SER A 114 -13.91 17.13 -1.79
N GLY A 115 -13.63 17.40 -0.55
CA GLY A 115 -13.29 16.41 0.45
C GLY A 115 -11.79 16.14 0.54
N ASP A 116 -11.40 15.57 1.65
CA ASP A 116 -10.02 15.20 1.93
C ASP A 116 -9.71 13.83 1.33
N GLY A 117 -8.74 13.79 0.42
CA GLY A 117 -8.32 12.56 -0.22
C GLY A 117 -6.97 12.05 0.28
N TYR A 118 -6.82 10.75 0.31
CA TYR A 118 -5.55 10.08 0.55
C TYR A 118 -5.12 9.27 -0.67
N VAL A 119 -3.86 9.44 -1.06
CA VAL A 119 -3.27 8.74 -2.20
C VAL A 119 -2.19 7.79 -1.74
N TRP A 120 -2.27 6.56 -2.20
CA TRP A 120 -1.21 5.59 -2.07
C TRP A 120 -0.82 5.04 -3.45
N ALA A 121 0.47 5.05 -3.75
CA ALA A 121 0.99 4.60 -5.02
C ALA A 121 2.23 3.72 -4.82
N ALA A 122 2.34 2.61 -5.57
CA ALA A 122 3.55 1.81 -5.59
C ALA A 122 3.73 1.10 -6.94
N GLY A 123 5.00 0.91 -7.34
CA GLY A 123 5.35 0.27 -8.60
C GLY A 123 6.74 0.64 -9.08
N GLU A 124 6.90 0.80 -10.39
CA GLU A 124 8.16 1.19 -11.01
C GLU A 124 8.60 2.59 -10.58
N ALA A 125 9.89 2.75 -10.29
CA ALA A 125 10.45 3.96 -9.66
C ALA A 125 10.20 5.25 -10.45
N LEU A 126 10.40 5.24 -11.77
CA LEU A 126 10.21 6.44 -12.60
C LEU A 126 8.74 6.77 -12.76
N SER A 127 7.89 5.76 -12.95
CA SER A 127 6.44 5.91 -13.02
C SER A 127 5.89 6.50 -11.72
N MET A 128 6.30 5.98 -10.57
CA MET A 128 5.84 6.50 -9.27
C MET A 128 6.28 7.94 -9.01
N ARG A 129 7.49 8.32 -9.44
CA ARG A 129 7.96 9.72 -9.36
C ARG A 129 7.11 10.63 -10.24
N ALA A 130 6.83 10.21 -11.48
CA ALA A 130 6.01 10.98 -12.41
C ALA A 130 4.57 11.14 -11.93
N VAL A 131 3.96 10.06 -11.41
CA VAL A 131 2.63 10.08 -10.80
C VAL A 131 2.60 11.04 -9.60
N ARG A 132 3.57 10.95 -8.69
CA ARG A 132 3.65 11.85 -7.53
C ARG A 132 3.80 13.31 -7.97
N GLN A 133 4.71 13.60 -8.91
CA GLN A 133 4.92 14.94 -9.43
C GLN A 133 3.64 15.51 -10.07
N HIS A 134 2.94 14.73 -10.87
CA HIS A 134 1.68 15.13 -11.47
C HIS A 134 0.63 15.46 -10.41
N LEU A 135 0.43 14.59 -9.43
CA LEU A 135 -0.57 14.78 -8.39
C LEU A 135 -0.27 16.00 -7.50
N THR A 136 0.99 16.21 -7.13
CA THR A 136 1.37 17.36 -6.28
C THR A 136 1.48 18.66 -7.04
N GLY A 137 2.06 18.64 -8.24
CA GLY A 137 2.31 19.84 -9.06
C GLY A 137 1.11 20.28 -9.87
N ASP A 138 0.57 19.37 -10.70
CA ASP A 138 -0.49 19.74 -11.66
C ASP A 138 -1.89 19.69 -11.04
N ARG A 139 -2.10 18.76 -10.09
CA ARG A 139 -3.41 18.55 -9.45
C ARG A 139 -3.53 19.18 -8.06
N GLY A 140 -2.44 19.69 -7.50
CA GLY A 140 -2.43 20.41 -6.23
C GLY A 140 -2.75 19.53 -5.00
N VAL A 141 -2.56 18.21 -5.09
CA VAL A 141 -2.75 17.33 -3.94
C VAL A 141 -1.64 17.57 -2.92
N ASP A 142 -2.02 17.75 -1.66
CA ASP A 142 -1.07 18.01 -0.58
C ASP A 142 -0.08 16.83 -0.42
N LYS A 143 1.21 17.13 -0.36
CA LYS A 143 2.29 16.14 -0.25
C LYS A 143 2.13 15.23 0.97
N SER A 144 1.60 15.74 2.08
CA SER A 144 1.34 14.98 3.29
C SER A 144 0.26 13.91 3.14
N ARG A 145 -0.55 14.02 2.11
CA ARG A 145 -1.65 13.10 1.78
C ARG A 145 -1.29 12.07 0.71
N ILE A 146 -0.04 12.11 0.21
CA ILE A 146 0.45 11.18 -0.80
C ILE A 146 1.57 10.34 -0.22
N ARG A 147 1.41 9.01 -0.29
CA ARG A 147 2.49 8.06 -0.09
C ARG A 147 2.79 7.34 -1.38
N ALA A 148 3.97 7.54 -1.91
CA ALA A 148 4.47 6.84 -3.08
C ALA A 148 5.70 6.01 -2.72
N ALA A 149 5.80 4.80 -3.26
CA ALA A 149 6.92 3.89 -3.03
C ALA A 149 7.39 3.26 -4.34
N ALA A 150 8.70 3.21 -4.54
CA ALA A 150 9.29 2.42 -5.60
C ALA A 150 9.49 0.98 -5.12
N TYR A 151 8.81 0.03 -5.74
CA TYR A 151 8.95 -1.39 -5.46
C TYR A 151 10.01 -2.05 -6.35
N TRP A 152 10.20 -1.50 -7.53
CA TRP A 152 11.22 -1.94 -8.47
C TRP A 152 11.68 -0.80 -9.36
N LYS A 153 12.78 -1.02 -10.04
CA LYS A 153 13.35 -0.08 -11.00
C LYS A 153 13.82 -0.84 -12.23
N ARG A 154 13.44 -0.36 -13.40
CA ARG A 154 13.85 -0.96 -14.66
C ARG A 154 15.36 -1.01 -14.77
N GLY A 155 15.92 -2.21 -15.04
CA GLY A 155 17.36 -2.42 -15.16
C GLY A 155 18.15 -2.50 -13.85
N ALA A 156 17.50 -2.54 -12.68
CA ALA A 156 18.16 -2.73 -11.38
C ALA A 156 17.56 -3.93 -10.65
N ALA A 157 18.40 -4.64 -9.88
CA ALA A 157 17.94 -5.69 -8.98
C ALA A 157 17.30 -5.06 -7.74
N ALA A 158 16.16 -5.61 -7.30
CA ALA A 158 15.38 -5.31 -6.09
C ALA A 158 15.62 -3.91 -5.46
N VAL A 159 14.71 -2.99 -5.73
CA VAL A 159 14.69 -1.66 -5.09
C VAL A 159 13.41 -1.55 -4.27
N HIS A 160 13.55 -1.13 -3.00
CA HIS A 160 12.40 -0.71 -2.19
C HIS A 160 12.74 0.66 -1.60
N GLU A 161 12.14 1.70 -2.15
CA GLU A 161 12.40 3.08 -1.75
C GLU A 161 11.07 3.82 -1.54
N THR A 162 10.97 4.52 -0.41
CA THR A 162 9.88 5.49 -0.21
C THR A 162 10.29 6.81 -0.86
N LEU A 163 9.45 7.33 -1.74
CA LEU A 163 9.71 8.58 -2.43
C LEU A 163 9.22 9.74 -1.54
N GLU A 164 10.17 10.36 -0.86
CA GLU A 164 9.99 11.58 -0.08
C GLU A 164 10.74 12.71 -0.80
N ASP A 165 10.20 13.94 -0.73
CA ASP A 165 10.89 15.16 -1.19
C ASP A 165 11.51 15.87 0.00
#